data_17b62dcfe936a57ab9d48da988b6c457
#
_entry.id   17b62dcfe936a57ab9d48da988b6c457
#
_cell.length_a   1.000
_cell.length_b   1.000
_cell.length_c   1.000
_cell.angle_alpha   90.00
_cell.angle_beta   90.00
_cell.angle_gamma   90.00
#
_symmetry.space_group_name_H-M   'P 1'
#
loop_
_entity.id
_entity.type
_entity.pdbx_description
1 polymer ?
#
loop_
_entity_poly.entity_id
_entity_poly.type
_entity_poly.pdbx_seq_one_letter_code
_entity_poly.pdbx_strand_id
1 'polypeptide(L)'
;LSAVRNQDERTAAQVLMNQWILKFGAPRKILLDCGKAFEARMIKELADKYKFKLQYSSPYHHSANGLIERQFRTIRDYMATSLKDKLRKDWVDVLPEIEFTMNSTIQQTINKSPAEVVFGFPIKREWNMGIRKQSDRNLIIKEVQDKQRKVRHNNDNRIHREFEIGDDVLVKVDVRSKEEDRFSGPYTITNKIHDRQYKLKDKNGKVLTRNIEWLKPLKRGDVRI
;
A
#
# COMPACT_ATOMS: atom_id res chain seq x y z
N LEU A 1 13.61 -0.76 -7.74
CA LEU A 1 13.62 0.70 -7.51
C LEU A 1 14.18 1.40 -8.73
N SER A 2 13.64 2.57 -9.12
CA SER A 2 14.14 3.32 -10.29
C SER A 2 14.13 4.81 -9.99
N ALA A 3 15.29 5.44 -10.14
CA ALA A 3 15.39 6.88 -10.13
C ALA A 3 14.87 7.44 -11.46
N VAL A 4 14.01 8.43 -11.40
CA VAL A 4 13.48 9.12 -12.57
C VAL A 4 13.61 10.63 -12.41
N ARG A 5 13.83 11.34 -13.50
CA ARG A 5 13.93 12.81 -13.48
C ARG A 5 12.54 13.46 -13.48
N ASN A 6 11.59 12.85 -14.19
CA ASN A 6 10.25 13.40 -14.39
C ASN A 6 9.19 12.38 -13.98
N GLN A 7 8.07 12.87 -13.48
CA GLN A 7 6.87 12.07 -13.16
C GLN A 7 5.81 12.25 -14.27
N ASP A 8 6.23 12.03 -15.52
CA ASP A 8 5.34 12.09 -16.66
C ASP A 8 4.87 10.69 -17.09
N GLU A 9 3.87 10.66 -17.94
CA GLU A 9 3.25 9.46 -18.50
C GLU A 9 4.26 8.54 -19.19
N ARG A 10 5.15 9.12 -20.00
CA ARG A 10 6.14 8.38 -20.78
C ARG A 10 7.14 7.68 -19.86
N THR A 11 7.62 8.39 -18.87
CA THR A 11 8.55 7.86 -17.87
C THR A 11 7.90 6.73 -17.06
N ALA A 12 6.66 6.90 -16.62
CA ALA A 12 5.92 5.87 -15.91
C ALA A 12 5.75 4.59 -16.75
N ALA A 13 5.37 4.74 -18.03
CA ALA A 13 5.22 3.63 -18.96
C ALA A 13 6.55 2.91 -19.24
N GLN A 14 7.65 3.65 -19.43
CA GLN A 14 8.98 3.09 -19.63
C GLN A 14 9.48 2.31 -18.39
N VAL A 15 9.27 2.85 -17.21
CA VAL A 15 9.64 2.16 -15.96
C VAL A 15 8.84 0.87 -15.80
N LEU A 16 7.52 0.90 -16.02
CA LEU A 16 6.69 -0.30 -15.96
C LEU A 16 7.16 -1.36 -16.98
N MET A 17 7.46 -0.95 -18.20
CA MET A 17 7.95 -1.84 -19.24
C MET A 17 9.30 -2.46 -18.85
N ASN A 18 10.30 -1.63 -18.58
CA ASN A 18 11.69 -2.07 -18.43
C ASN A 18 11.96 -2.76 -17.09
N GLN A 19 11.32 -2.30 -16.02
CA GLN A 19 11.59 -2.82 -14.69
C GLN A 19 10.68 -3.97 -14.27
N TRP A 20 9.54 -4.13 -14.97
CA TRP A 20 8.63 -5.22 -14.63
C TRP A 20 8.32 -6.12 -15.82
N ILE A 21 7.66 -5.61 -16.88
CA ILE A 21 7.11 -6.46 -17.96
C ILE A 21 8.22 -7.26 -18.67
N LEU A 22 9.33 -6.62 -19.02
CA LEU A 22 10.45 -7.28 -19.72
C LEU A 22 11.25 -8.24 -18.80
N LYS A 23 11.13 -8.12 -17.48
CA LYS A 23 11.85 -8.98 -16.54
C LYS A 23 11.02 -10.16 -16.04
N PHE A 24 9.74 -9.94 -15.81
CA PHE A 24 8.86 -10.89 -15.11
C PHE A 24 7.62 -11.29 -15.93
N GLY A 25 7.43 -10.69 -17.08
CA GLY A 25 6.21 -10.84 -17.88
C GLY A 25 5.08 -9.90 -17.47
N ALA A 26 4.00 -9.93 -18.24
CA ALA A 26 2.83 -9.11 -17.97
C ALA A 26 2.10 -9.59 -16.70
N PRO A 27 1.76 -8.70 -15.76
CA PRO A 27 0.98 -9.07 -14.60
C PRO A 27 -0.48 -9.31 -15.00
N ARG A 28 -1.24 -10.01 -14.18
CA ARG A 28 -2.70 -10.14 -14.41
C ARG A 28 -3.44 -8.81 -14.18
N LYS A 29 -2.96 -8.03 -13.20
CA LYS A 29 -3.59 -6.79 -12.76
C LYS A 29 -2.55 -5.88 -12.11
N ILE A 30 -2.68 -4.57 -12.37
CA ILE A 30 -1.92 -3.53 -11.69
C ILE A 30 -2.89 -2.65 -10.91
N LEU A 31 -2.60 -2.44 -9.62
CA LEU A 31 -3.30 -1.49 -8.77
C LEU A 31 -2.53 -0.17 -8.79
N LEU A 32 -3.20 0.91 -9.15
CA LEU A 32 -2.65 2.26 -9.27
C LEU A 32 -3.40 3.20 -8.32
N ASP A 33 -2.75 4.27 -7.92
CA ASP A 33 -3.44 5.43 -7.35
C ASP A 33 -4.04 6.29 -8.49
N CYS A 34 -4.85 7.29 -8.10
CA CYS A 34 -5.44 8.24 -9.05
C CYS A 34 -4.47 9.35 -9.45
N GLY A 35 -3.18 9.06 -9.52
CA GLY A 35 -2.16 10.00 -10.00
C GLY A 35 -2.28 10.22 -11.52
N LYS A 36 -2.19 11.49 -11.96
CA LYS A 36 -2.35 11.87 -13.38
C LYS A 36 -1.45 11.07 -14.33
N ALA A 37 -0.22 10.74 -13.92
CA ALA A 37 0.72 9.96 -14.73
C ALA A 37 0.25 8.51 -14.97
N PHE A 38 -0.59 7.97 -14.07
CA PHE A 38 -1.08 6.59 -14.16
C PHE A 38 -2.46 6.47 -14.81
N GLU A 39 -3.23 7.57 -14.88
CA GLU A 39 -4.49 7.64 -15.64
C GLU A 39 -4.27 7.85 -17.13
N ALA A 40 -3.02 8.03 -17.52
CA ALA A 40 -2.61 8.47 -18.82
C ALA A 40 -2.78 7.37 -19.89
N ARG A 41 -2.85 7.83 -21.14
CA ARG A 41 -3.09 7.02 -22.33
C ARG A 41 -2.04 5.90 -22.51
N MET A 42 -0.76 6.19 -22.30
CA MET A 42 0.33 5.22 -22.51
C MET A 42 0.25 4.00 -21.59
N ILE A 43 -0.17 4.16 -20.34
CA ILE A 43 -0.38 3.03 -19.43
C ILE A 43 -1.56 2.16 -19.88
N LYS A 44 -2.62 2.77 -20.39
CA LYS A 44 -3.77 2.04 -20.97
C LYS A 44 -3.38 1.27 -22.23
N GLU A 45 -2.60 1.88 -23.11
CA GLU A 45 -2.06 1.23 -24.31
C GLU A 45 -1.16 0.02 -23.97
N LEU A 46 -0.33 0.13 -22.92
CA LEU A 46 0.42 -1.01 -22.42
C LEU A 46 -0.49 -2.12 -21.87
N ALA A 47 -1.53 -1.74 -21.12
CA ALA A 47 -2.49 -2.70 -20.58
C ALA A 47 -3.21 -3.46 -21.70
N ASP A 48 -3.61 -2.75 -22.75
CA ASP A 48 -4.28 -3.34 -23.92
C ASP A 48 -3.32 -4.24 -24.72
N LYS A 49 -2.08 -3.80 -24.92
CA LYS A 49 -1.05 -4.56 -25.64
C LYS A 49 -0.69 -5.86 -24.93
N TYR A 50 -0.47 -5.80 -23.63
CA TYR A 50 -0.01 -6.94 -22.82
C TYR A 50 -1.14 -7.66 -22.06
N LYS A 51 -2.40 -7.26 -22.28
CA LYS A 51 -3.64 -7.92 -21.78
C LYS A 51 -3.69 -8.01 -20.25
N PHE A 52 -3.25 -6.97 -19.53
CA PHE A 52 -3.44 -6.88 -18.09
C PHE A 52 -4.51 -5.86 -17.71
N LYS A 53 -5.10 -6.06 -16.52
CA LYS A 53 -6.17 -5.17 -16.02
C LYS A 53 -5.58 -4.03 -15.20
N LEU A 54 -6.06 -2.81 -15.42
CA LEU A 54 -5.82 -1.67 -14.55
C LEU A 54 -6.94 -1.59 -13.50
N GLN A 55 -6.57 -1.39 -12.26
CA GLN A 55 -7.48 -1.10 -11.17
C GLN A 55 -6.98 0.13 -10.43
N TYR A 56 -7.85 1.11 -10.25
CA TYR A 56 -7.52 2.33 -9.51
C TYR A 56 -8.02 2.19 -8.07
N SER A 57 -7.20 2.68 -7.12
CA SER A 57 -7.62 2.75 -5.72
C SER A 57 -8.73 3.80 -5.59
N SER A 58 -9.73 3.50 -4.76
CA SER A 58 -10.76 4.51 -4.45
C SER A 58 -10.12 5.71 -3.74
N PRO A 59 -10.55 6.95 -4.08
CA PRO A 59 -10.14 8.12 -3.33
C PRO A 59 -10.38 7.90 -1.83
N TYR A 60 -9.43 8.31 -0.99
CA TYR A 60 -9.47 8.14 0.47
C TYR A 60 -9.38 6.68 1.00
N HIS A 61 -9.05 5.70 0.17
CA HIS A 61 -8.83 4.32 0.62
C HIS A 61 -7.34 4.05 0.85
N HIS A 62 -6.76 4.72 1.85
CA HIS A 62 -5.33 4.63 2.19
C HIS A 62 -4.86 3.22 2.52
N SER A 63 -5.74 2.35 3.01
CA SER A 63 -5.38 0.96 3.34
C SER A 63 -4.97 0.13 2.12
N ALA A 64 -5.47 0.43 0.92
CA ALA A 64 -5.09 -0.27 -0.30
C ALA A 64 -3.61 -0.04 -0.67
N ASN A 65 -3.11 1.17 -0.42
CA ASN A 65 -1.72 1.58 -0.69
C ASN A 65 -0.81 1.53 0.55
N GLY A 66 -1.37 1.20 1.73
CA GLY A 66 -0.63 1.23 2.99
C GLY A 66 0.59 0.29 3.05
N LEU A 67 0.62 -0.77 2.24
CA LEU A 67 1.81 -1.62 2.08
C LEU A 67 2.91 -0.86 1.33
N ILE A 68 2.57 -0.17 0.25
CA ILE A 68 3.51 0.60 -0.56
C ILE A 68 4.03 1.79 0.24
N GLU A 69 3.16 2.53 0.94
CA GLU A 69 3.55 3.66 1.81
C GLU A 69 4.54 3.23 2.89
N ARG A 70 4.32 2.05 3.49
CA ARG A 70 5.23 1.47 4.47
C ARG A 70 6.59 1.12 3.87
N GLN A 71 6.62 0.59 2.64
CA GLN A 71 7.86 0.32 1.91
C GLN A 71 8.61 1.61 1.60
N PHE A 72 7.94 2.67 1.20
CA PHE A 72 8.59 3.98 0.99
C PHE A 72 9.20 4.56 2.27
N ARG A 73 8.59 4.34 3.44
CA ARG A 73 9.21 4.71 4.71
C ARG A 73 10.50 3.94 4.92
N THR A 74 10.47 2.63 4.76
CA THR A 74 11.67 1.77 4.88
C THR A 74 12.76 2.19 3.91
N ILE A 75 12.43 2.51 2.64
CA ILE A 75 13.39 3.01 1.65
C ILE A 75 14.04 4.30 2.14
N ARG A 76 13.25 5.26 2.66
CA ARG A 76 13.78 6.52 3.18
C ARG A 76 14.73 6.32 4.36
N ASP A 77 14.39 5.40 5.26
CA ASP A 77 15.24 5.07 6.41
C ASP A 77 16.58 4.46 5.97
N TYR A 78 16.55 3.54 4.99
CA TYR A 78 17.77 2.99 4.39
C TYR A 78 18.60 4.06 3.67
N MET A 79 17.97 4.92 2.88
CA MET A 79 18.66 6.04 2.21
C MET A 79 19.33 6.95 3.22
N ALA A 80 18.62 7.36 4.28
CA ALA A 80 19.15 8.23 5.32
C ALA A 80 20.36 7.59 6.03
N THR A 81 20.36 6.26 6.20
CA THR A 81 21.48 5.54 6.81
C THR A 81 22.65 5.41 5.84
N SER A 82 22.42 5.03 4.60
CA SER A 82 23.45 4.82 3.59
C SER A 82 24.15 6.10 3.18
N LEU A 83 23.44 7.22 3.15
CA LEU A 83 24.01 8.53 2.80
C LEU A 83 24.84 9.18 3.92
N LYS A 84 24.80 8.63 5.14
CA LYS A 84 25.73 9.04 6.21
C LYS A 84 27.17 8.60 5.95
N ASP A 85 27.36 7.60 5.10
CA ASP A 85 28.69 7.19 4.66
C ASP A 85 29.28 8.25 3.72
N LYS A 86 30.42 8.82 4.12
CA LYS A 86 31.11 9.89 3.38
C LYS A 86 31.56 9.49 1.97
N LEU A 87 31.63 8.19 1.68
CA LEU A 87 32.01 7.65 0.36
C LEU A 87 30.87 7.73 -0.66
N ARG A 88 29.62 7.94 -0.22
CA ARG A 88 28.44 7.96 -1.08
C ARG A 88 27.89 9.38 -1.21
N LYS A 89 27.95 9.91 -2.43
CA LYS A 89 27.59 11.30 -2.72
C LYS A 89 26.17 11.46 -3.29
N ASP A 90 25.60 10.41 -3.90
CA ASP A 90 24.30 10.48 -4.55
C ASP A 90 23.35 9.38 -4.04
N TRP A 91 22.10 9.76 -3.82
CA TRP A 91 21.04 8.84 -3.42
C TRP A 91 20.72 7.82 -4.51
N VAL A 92 20.96 8.12 -5.78
CA VAL A 92 20.76 7.22 -6.91
C VAL A 92 21.67 6.00 -6.79
N ASP A 93 22.91 6.21 -6.35
CA ASP A 93 23.93 5.15 -6.25
C ASP A 93 23.59 4.10 -5.19
N VAL A 94 22.82 4.47 -4.18
CA VAL A 94 22.44 3.55 -3.09
C VAL A 94 21.17 2.74 -3.38
N LEU A 95 20.38 3.10 -4.40
CA LEU A 95 19.11 2.42 -4.71
C LEU A 95 19.26 0.92 -5.01
N PRO A 96 20.25 0.47 -5.80
CA PRO A 96 20.41 -0.96 -6.08
C PRO A 96 20.70 -1.78 -4.82
N GLU A 97 21.49 -1.24 -3.89
CA GLU A 97 21.78 -1.90 -2.62
C GLU A 97 20.58 -1.94 -1.69
N ILE A 98 19.79 -0.86 -1.66
CA ILE A 98 18.53 -0.83 -0.93
C ILE A 98 17.56 -1.88 -1.47
N GLU A 99 17.43 -1.96 -2.80
CA GLU A 99 16.58 -2.96 -3.45
C GLU A 99 17.04 -4.38 -3.12
N PHE A 100 18.33 -4.65 -3.22
CA PHE A 100 18.93 -5.94 -2.84
C PHE A 100 18.66 -6.27 -1.37
N THR A 101 18.87 -5.32 -0.47
CA THR A 101 18.66 -5.49 0.97
C THR A 101 17.20 -5.78 1.28
N MET A 102 16.27 -5.04 0.70
CA MET A 102 14.83 -5.25 0.90
C MET A 102 14.38 -6.62 0.36
N ASN A 103 14.87 -7.01 -0.81
CA ASN A 103 14.50 -8.27 -1.44
C ASN A 103 15.11 -9.50 -0.74
N SER A 104 16.24 -9.36 -0.08
CA SER A 104 16.95 -10.44 0.62
C SER A 104 16.64 -10.52 2.13
N THR A 105 15.99 -9.50 2.72
CA THR A 105 15.64 -9.48 4.15
C THR A 105 14.38 -10.29 4.42
N ILE A 106 14.43 -11.13 5.46
CA ILE A 106 13.27 -11.91 5.92
C ILE A 106 12.21 -10.95 6.47
N GLN A 107 11.01 -11.04 5.92
CA GLN A 107 9.85 -10.30 6.39
C GLN A 107 9.14 -11.08 7.51
N GLN A 108 8.98 -10.48 8.68
CA GLN A 108 8.39 -11.16 9.85
C GLN A 108 6.99 -11.72 9.57
N THR A 109 6.17 -10.99 8.80
CA THR A 109 4.79 -11.40 8.49
C THR A 109 4.71 -12.72 7.73
N ILE A 110 5.68 -12.99 6.86
CA ILE A 110 5.69 -14.19 5.99
C ILE A 110 6.80 -15.16 6.36
N ASN A 111 7.73 -14.75 7.21
CA ASN A 111 8.93 -15.49 7.63
C ASN A 111 9.80 -15.96 6.44
N LYS A 112 9.80 -15.21 5.38
CA LYS A 112 10.53 -15.42 4.14
C LYS A 112 11.02 -14.09 3.59
N SER A 113 12.09 -14.12 2.79
CA SER A 113 12.46 -12.94 2.02
C SER A 113 11.59 -12.83 0.75
N PRO A 114 11.36 -11.62 0.21
CA PRO A 114 10.66 -11.44 -1.06
C PRO A 114 11.27 -12.27 -2.18
N ALA A 115 12.58 -12.33 -2.27
CA ALA A 115 13.29 -13.12 -3.26
C ALA A 115 13.02 -14.62 -3.10
N GLU A 116 13.02 -15.14 -1.88
CA GLU A 116 12.70 -16.55 -1.61
C GLU A 116 11.27 -16.90 -2.06
N VAL A 117 10.31 -15.99 -1.87
CA VAL A 117 8.93 -16.20 -2.35
C VAL A 117 8.86 -16.23 -3.88
N VAL A 118 9.61 -15.36 -4.55
CA VAL A 118 9.56 -15.23 -6.02
C VAL A 118 10.35 -16.34 -6.72
N PHE A 119 11.57 -16.61 -6.24
CA PHE A 119 12.51 -17.52 -6.92
C PHE A 119 12.54 -18.93 -6.36
N GLY A 120 11.99 -19.17 -5.16
CA GLY A 120 12.04 -20.46 -4.47
C GLY A 120 13.33 -20.69 -3.66
N PHE A 121 14.25 -19.73 -3.66
CA PHE A 121 15.49 -19.79 -2.89
C PHE A 121 15.89 -18.40 -2.37
N PRO A 122 16.56 -18.34 -1.20
CA PRO A 122 17.04 -17.07 -0.66
C PRO A 122 18.22 -16.53 -1.46
N ILE A 123 18.26 -15.22 -1.66
CA ILE A 123 19.44 -14.55 -2.21
C ILE A 123 20.56 -14.59 -1.16
N LYS A 124 21.76 -15.00 -1.57
CA LYS A 124 22.94 -14.99 -0.70
C LYS A 124 23.40 -13.56 -0.45
N ARG A 125 23.56 -13.21 0.81
CA ARG A 125 24.12 -11.93 1.24
C ARG A 125 25.63 -11.98 1.41
N GLU A 126 26.14 -13.16 1.79
CA GLU A 126 27.55 -13.40 2.05
C GLU A 126 28.06 -14.52 1.16
N TRP A 127 29.32 -14.42 0.72
CA TRP A 127 29.96 -15.40 -0.15
C TRP A 127 30.09 -16.78 0.51
N ASN A 128 30.17 -16.82 1.84
CA ASN A 128 30.37 -18.04 2.62
C ASN A 128 29.11 -18.82 2.97
N MET A 129 27.94 -18.32 2.59
CA MET A 129 26.69 -19.06 2.81
C MET A 129 26.67 -20.30 1.91
N GLY A 130 26.63 -21.48 2.51
CA GLY A 130 26.48 -22.75 1.80
C GLY A 130 25.28 -22.77 0.86
N ILE A 131 25.26 -23.68 -0.10
CA ILE A 131 24.14 -23.88 -1.01
C ILE A 131 22.95 -24.32 -0.17
N ARG A 132 21.94 -23.46 -0.01
CA ARG A 132 20.67 -23.85 0.60
C ARG A 132 19.87 -24.67 -0.40
N LYS A 133 19.27 -25.78 0.06
CA LYS A 133 18.37 -26.58 -0.76
C LYS A 133 17.25 -25.67 -1.29
N GLN A 134 16.96 -25.80 -2.57
CA GLN A 134 15.79 -25.17 -3.18
C GLN A 134 14.54 -25.72 -2.50
N SER A 135 13.72 -24.83 -1.97
CA SER A 135 12.42 -25.21 -1.40
C SER A 135 11.39 -25.27 -2.51
N ASP A 136 10.38 -26.14 -2.35
CA ASP A 136 9.27 -26.16 -3.30
C ASP A 136 8.54 -24.81 -3.27
N ARG A 137 8.60 -24.09 -4.39
CA ARG A 137 8.00 -22.77 -4.55
C ARG A 137 6.48 -22.77 -4.26
N ASN A 138 5.79 -23.85 -4.63
CA ASN A 138 4.35 -23.94 -4.41
C ASN A 138 4.01 -24.07 -2.91
N LEU A 139 4.84 -24.79 -2.16
CA LEU A 139 4.72 -24.85 -0.70
C LEU A 139 4.98 -23.50 -0.05
N ILE A 140 6.02 -22.79 -0.48
CA ILE A 140 6.32 -21.42 0.01
C ILE A 140 5.14 -20.49 -0.25
N ILE A 141 4.60 -20.49 -1.47
CA ILE A 141 3.46 -19.63 -1.84
C ILE A 141 2.24 -19.97 -0.96
N LYS A 142 1.95 -21.26 -0.75
CA LYS A 142 0.84 -21.70 0.10
C LYS A 142 1.01 -21.22 1.54
N GLU A 143 2.18 -21.42 2.13
CA GLU A 143 2.48 -20.93 3.49
C GLU A 143 2.31 -19.42 3.63
N VAL A 144 2.77 -18.64 2.65
CA VAL A 144 2.64 -17.19 2.63
C VAL A 144 1.16 -16.79 2.53
N GLN A 145 0.41 -17.43 1.64
CA GLN A 145 -1.03 -17.17 1.49
C GLN A 145 -1.81 -17.48 2.76
N ASP A 146 -1.52 -18.60 3.43
CA ASP A 146 -2.19 -18.97 4.67
C ASP A 146 -1.88 -18.00 5.81
N LYS A 147 -0.63 -17.55 5.94
CA LYS A 147 -0.27 -16.50 6.90
C LYS A 147 -0.97 -15.18 6.60
N GLN A 148 -1.02 -14.76 5.33
CA GLN A 148 -1.73 -13.55 4.93
C GLN A 148 -3.23 -13.64 5.20
N ARG A 149 -3.86 -14.80 4.98
CA ARG A 149 -5.28 -15.04 5.31
C ARG A 149 -5.52 -14.88 6.80
N LYS A 150 -4.68 -15.47 7.67
CA LYS A 150 -4.78 -15.32 9.13
C LYS A 150 -4.66 -13.87 9.57
N VAL A 151 -3.71 -13.13 9.01
CA VAL A 151 -3.54 -11.69 9.31
C VAL A 151 -4.76 -10.88 8.86
N ARG A 152 -5.31 -11.14 7.68
CA ARG A 152 -6.54 -10.49 7.21
C ARG A 152 -7.73 -10.80 8.09
N HIS A 153 -7.96 -12.06 8.41
CA HIS A 153 -9.05 -12.48 9.29
C HIS A 153 -8.97 -11.81 10.67
N ASN A 154 -7.78 -11.76 11.27
CA ASN A 154 -7.58 -11.05 12.55
C ASN A 154 -7.81 -9.55 12.45
N ASN A 155 -7.51 -8.92 11.31
CA ASN A 155 -7.78 -7.50 11.10
C ASN A 155 -9.27 -7.26 10.82
N ASP A 156 -9.93 -8.11 10.05
CA ASP A 156 -11.35 -8.02 9.77
C ASP A 156 -12.18 -8.19 11.07
N ASN A 157 -11.80 -9.10 11.95
CA ASN A 157 -12.44 -9.27 13.27
C ASN A 157 -12.28 -8.07 14.20
N ARG A 158 -11.32 -7.17 13.96
CA ARG A 158 -11.18 -5.90 14.71
C ARG A 158 -12.13 -4.80 14.21
N ILE A 159 -12.75 -4.95 13.03
CA ILE A 159 -13.59 -3.95 12.38
C ILE A 159 -15.01 -4.51 12.18
N HIS A 160 -15.55 -5.24 13.14
CA HIS A 160 -16.98 -5.59 13.17
C HIS A 160 -17.80 -4.42 13.74
N ARG A 161 -17.80 -3.29 13.03
CA ARG A 161 -18.74 -2.21 13.28
C ARG A 161 -19.54 -2.01 12.00
N GLU A 162 -20.77 -2.41 12.00
CA GLU A 162 -21.73 -1.99 11.00
C GLU A 162 -22.45 -0.75 11.55
N PHE A 163 -22.72 0.19 10.67
CA PHE A 163 -23.53 1.36 10.97
C PHE A 163 -24.81 1.28 10.14
N GLU A 164 -25.91 1.75 10.72
CA GLU A 164 -27.18 1.83 10.04
C GLU A 164 -27.43 3.25 9.51
N ILE A 165 -28.37 3.37 8.55
CA ILE A 165 -28.82 4.68 8.06
C ILE A 165 -29.55 5.38 9.23
N GLY A 166 -29.14 6.62 9.51
CA GLY A 166 -29.62 7.38 10.64
C GLY A 166 -28.67 7.43 11.84
N ASP A 167 -27.64 6.60 11.88
CA ASP A 167 -26.64 6.65 12.94
C ASP A 167 -25.82 7.93 12.92
N ASP A 168 -25.56 8.47 14.12
CA ASP A 168 -24.66 9.60 14.28
C ASP A 168 -23.23 9.12 14.56
N VAL A 169 -22.30 9.66 13.80
CA VAL A 169 -20.89 9.28 13.82
C VAL A 169 -19.95 10.48 13.86
N LEU A 170 -18.78 10.26 14.42
CA LEU A 170 -17.66 11.17 14.30
C LEU A 170 -16.73 10.69 13.17
N VAL A 171 -16.19 11.64 12.41
CA VAL A 171 -15.24 11.37 11.32
C VAL A 171 -13.83 11.70 11.77
N LYS A 172 -12.92 10.75 11.63
CA LYS A 172 -11.51 10.95 11.89
C LYS A 172 -10.94 12.01 10.94
N VAL A 173 -10.14 12.93 11.48
CA VAL A 173 -9.47 14.01 10.74
C VAL A 173 -7.97 13.78 10.79
N ASP A 174 -7.28 14.12 9.71
CA ASP A 174 -5.80 14.15 9.72
C ASP A 174 -5.34 15.37 10.50
N VAL A 175 -4.81 15.14 11.67
CA VAL A 175 -4.35 16.16 12.62
C VAL A 175 -2.92 16.54 12.30
N ARG A 176 -2.62 17.82 12.15
CA ARG A 176 -1.27 18.36 11.92
C ARG A 176 -0.53 18.65 13.23
N SER A 177 -1.24 18.84 14.32
CA SER A 177 -0.67 19.08 15.65
C SER A 177 -1.31 18.17 16.71
N LYS A 178 -0.66 18.02 17.87
CA LYS A 178 -1.18 17.22 19.01
C LYS A 178 -2.40 17.85 19.69
N GLU A 179 -2.64 19.12 19.44
CA GLU A 179 -3.67 19.95 20.07
C GLU A 179 -4.99 19.97 19.29
N GLU A 180 -4.99 19.51 18.03
CA GLU A 180 -6.19 19.46 17.19
C GLU A 180 -7.05 18.22 17.50
N ASP A 181 -8.37 18.39 17.43
CA ASP A 181 -9.30 17.29 17.63
C ASP A 181 -9.15 16.23 16.54
N ARG A 182 -8.96 14.98 16.96
CA ARG A 182 -8.78 13.84 16.05
C ARG A 182 -10.06 13.44 15.32
N PHE A 183 -11.20 13.99 15.71
CA PHE A 183 -12.51 13.65 15.15
C PHE A 183 -13.32 14.92 14.94
N SER A 184 -14.01 15.00 13.82
CA SER A 184 -14.97 16.05 13.50
C SER A 184 -16.40 15.48 13.47
N GLY A 185 -17.39 16.29 13.69
CA GLY A 185 -18.81 15.92 13.65
C GLY A 185 -19.64 16.56 14.75
N PRO A 186 -20.86 16.06 15.01
CA PRO A 186 -21.43 14.82 14.48
C PRO A 186 -21.89 14.89 13.02
N TYR A 187 -21.87 13.73 12.37
CA TYR A 187 -22.42 13.49 11.03
C TYR A 187 -23.45 12.38 11.12
N THR A 188 -24.55 12.50 10.37
CA THR A 188 -25.56 11.43 10.27
C THR A 188 -25.34 10.61 9.01
N ILE A 189 -25.42 9.29 9.11
CA ILE A 189 -25.32 8.38 7.97
C ILE A 189 -26.59 8.45 7.15
N THR A 190 -26.45 8.79 5.87
CA THR A 190 -27.59 8.93 4.95
C THR A 190 -27.72 7.77 3.97
N ASN A 191 -26.62 7.07 3.64
CA ASN A 191 -26.64 5.92 2.74
C ASN A 191 -25.41 5.03 2.94
N LYS A 192 -25.55 3.72 2.67
CA LYS A 192 -24.45 2.74 2.56
C LYS A 192 -24.18 2.52 1.07
N ILE A 193 -23.03 2.95 0.58
CA ILE A 193 -22.68 2.88 -0.85
C ILE A 193 -22.14 1.47 -1.19
N HIS A 194 -21.26 0.94 -0.33
CA HIS A 194 -20.68 -0.40 -0.39
C HIS A 194 -20.49 -0.94 1.03
N ASP A 195 -20.07 -2.19 1.18
CA ASP A 195 -19.92 -2.88 2.49
C ASP A 195 -19.15 -2.07 3.55
N ARG A 196 -18.24 -1.21 3.11
CA ARG A 196 -17.38 -0.41 4.02
C ARG A 196 -17.42 1.10 3.73
N GLN A 197 -18.34 1.58 2.89
CA GLN A 197 -18.37 2.98 2.48
C GLN A 197 -19.73 3.60 2.72
N TYR A 198 -19.75 4.71 3.46
CA TYR A 198 -20.93 5.40 3.92
C TYR A 198 -20.99 6.84 3.41
N LYS A 199 -22.18 7.28 3.06
CA LYS A 199 -22.49 8.68 2.76
C LYS A 199 -23.01 9.35 4.03
N LEU A 200 -22.40 10.45 4.39
CA LEU A 200 -22.62 11.17 5.64
C LEU A 200 -23.12 12.58 5.32
N LYS A 201 -23.92 13.16 6.22
CA LYS A 201 -24.39 14.52 6.13
C LYS A 201 -24.11 15.23 7.46
N ASP A 202 -23.59 16.45 7.42
CA ASP A 202 -23.42 17.28 8.60
C ASP A 202 -24.71 18.07 8.91
N LYS A 203 -24.71 18.80 10.02
CA LYS A 203 -25.83 19.67 10.42
C LYS A 203 -26.12 20.81 9.42
N ASN A 204 -25.11 21.19 8.61
CA ASN A 204 -25.22 22.26 7.61
C ASN A 204 -25.64 21.73 6.23
N GLY A 205 -25.90 20.43 6.11
CA GLY A 205 -26.29 19.81 4.85
C GLY A 205 -25.12 19.36 3.96
N LYS A 206 -23.87 19.58 4.36
CA LYS A 206 -22.68 19.16 3.62
C LYS A 206 -22.58 17.63 3.61
N VAL A 207 -22.41 17.07 2.42
CA VAL A 207 -22.34 15.63 2.22
C VAL A 207 -20.87 15.18 2.08
N LEU A 208 -20.50 14.12 2.79
CA LEU A 208 -19.20 13.50 2.75
C LEU A 208 -19.34 11.99 2.49
N THR A 209 -18.38 11.41 1.82
CA THR A 209 -18.26 9.94 1.69
C THR A 209 -17.01 9.49 2.42
N ARG A 210 -17.14 8.51 3.31
CA ARG A 210 -16.03 7.97 4.11
C ARG A 210 -16.12 6.47 4.23
N ASN A 211 -14.94 5.85 4.39
CA ASN A 211 -14.83 4.44 4.73
C ASN A 211 -15.07 4.24 6.23
N ILE A 212 -15.60 3.09 6.62
CA ILE A 212 -15.91 2.70 8.00
C ILE A 212 -14.72 2.88 8.96
N GLU A 213 -13.49 2.72 8.49
CA GLU A 213 -12.26 2.90 9.29
C GLU A 213 -12.07 4.34 9.78
N TRP A 214 -12.71 5.30 9.12
CA TRP A 214 -12.70 6.72 9.47
C TRP A 214 -13.86 7.13 10.38
N LEU A 215 -14.75 6.19 10.68
CA LEU A 215 -15.96 6.46 11.45
C LEU A 215 -15.80 5.95 12.88
N LYS A 216 -16.28 6.75 13.83
CA LYS A 216 -16.41 6.39 15.25
C LYS A 216 -17.87 6.61 15.65
N PRO A 217 -18.54 5.63 16.30
CA PRO A 217 -19.90 5.85 16.78
C PRO A 217 -19.89 6.98 17.81
N LEU A 218 -20.89 7.85 17.72
CA LEU A 218 -21.08 8.91 18.69
C LEU A 218 -21.59 8.29 20.02
N LYS A 219 -20.79 8.39 21.08
CA LYS A 219 -21.22 7.99 22.43
C LYS A 219 -21.78 9.21 23.16
N ARG A 220 -22.75 8.99 24.07
CA ARG A 220 -23.38 10.04 24.91
C ARG A 220 -22.42 10.85 25.79
N GLY A 221 -21.16 10.92 25.55
CA GLY A 221 -20.15 11.73 26.23
C GLY A 221 -19.16 12.38 25.29
N ASP A 222 -19.27 12.11 23.97
CA ASP A 222 -18.32 12.62 22.97
C ASP A 222 -18.71 14.03 22.45
N VAL A 223 -19.88 14.58 22.84
CA VAL A 223 -20.31 15.95 22.48
C VAL A 223 -19.82 16.91 23.57
N ARG A 224 -18.72 17.58 23.33
CA ARG A 224 -18.43 18.84 24.05
C ARG A 224 -19.30 19.92 23.42
N ILE A 225 -20.26 20.44 24.20
CA ILE A 225 -21.09 21.62 23.90
C ILE A 225 -20.18 22.84 23.90
#